data_db5e13f2311998cf4ceda28d91d4b195
#
_entry.id   db5e13f2311998cf4ceda28d91d4b195
#
_cell.length_a   1.000
_cell.length_b   1.000
_cell.length_c   1.000
_cell.angle_alpha   90.00
_cell.angle_beta   90.00
_cell.angle_gamma   90.00
#
_symmetry.space_group_name_H-M   'P 1'
#
loop_
_entity.id
_entity.type
_entity.pdbx_description
1 polymer ?
#
loop_
_entity_poly.entity_id
_entity_poly.type
_entity_poly.pdbx_seq_one_letter_code
_entity_poly.pdbx_strand_id
1 'polypeptide(L)'
;MTISRRDMIQATAAAMALPALAKAPSPSPKPLFFTPGEFALVDEMSDMIIPTDQQSAGARAAGVAAFIDARLAESFEKDQPERWRAGIKAVEALSREMHGKTFMASTPEQRLALLTRIAAVESDPKSDAEKFFGVIKSSTIRTYYTSKIGIQDDQHYQGNVIQAGEFAGYDAT
;
A
#
# COMPACT_ATOMS: atom_id res chain seq x y z
N MET A 1 32.40 -14.57 -47.58
CA MET A 1 31.29 -13.66 -47.25
C MET A 1 31.66 -12.94 -45.95
N THR A 2 32.16 -11.71 -46.04
CA THR A 2 32.60 -10.94 -44.87
C THR A 2 31.46 -10.07 -44.41
N ILE A 3 30.94 -10.36 -43.22
CA ILE A 3 29.88 -9.57 -42.58
C ILE A 3 30.51 -8.24 -42.13
N SER A 4 29.97 -7.13 -42.64
CA SER A 4 30.43 -5.78 -42.31
C SER A 4 29.99 -5.40 -40.89
N ARG A 5 30.82 -4.59 -40.19
CA ARG A 5 30.45 -4.01 -38.87
C ARG A 5 29.13 -3.23 -38.91
N ARG A 6 28.75 -2.70 -40.07
CA ARG A 6 27.49 -2.00 -40.27
C ARG A 6 26.28 -2.96 -40.26
N ASP A 7 26.44 -4.18 -40.77
CA ASP A 7 25.40 -5.20 -40.82
C ASP A 7 25.12 -5.75 -39.39
N MET A 8 26.15 -5.80 -38.54
CA MET A 8 26.03 -6.19 -37.15
C MET A 8 25.27 -5.13 -36.29
N ILE A 9 25.47 -3.84 -36.56
CA ILE A 9 24.78 -2.76 -35.87
C ILE A 9 23.29 -2.71 -36.26
N GLN A 10 22.96 -2.99 -37.52
CA GLN A 10 21.57 -3.05 -37.96
C GLN A 10 20.82 -4.28 -37.43
N ALA A 11 21.50 -5.41 -37.28
CA ALA A 11 20.91 -6.60 -36.65
C ALA A 11 20.62 -6.42 -35.16
N THR A 12 21.45 -5.61 -34.46
CA THR A 12 21.23 -5.31 -33.01
C THR A 12 20.08 -4.31 -32.79
N ALA A 13 19.86 -3.38 -33.73
CA ALA A 13 18.77 -2.42 -33.63
C ALA A 13 17.36 -3.06 -33.82
N ALA A 14 17.28 -4.14 -34.62
CA ALA A 14 16.02 -4.86 -34.81
C ALA A 14 15.63 -5.76 -33.64
N ALA A 15 16.55 -6.10 -32.74
CA ALA A 15 16.28 -6.94 -31.57
C ALA A 15 15.73 -6.14 -30.37
N MET A 16 15.73 -4.81 -30.40
CA MET A 16 15.23 -3.96 -29.31
C MET A 16 13.74 -3.58 -29.43
N ALA A 17 13.04 -4.05 -30.45
CA ALA A 17 11.61 -3.84 -30.62
C ALA A 17 10.78 -5.06 -30.19
N LEU A 18 11.19 -5.75 -29.11
CA LEU A 18 10.30 -6.65 -28.41
C LEU A 18 9.34 -5.77 -27.62
N PRO A 19 8.00 -5.83 -27.86
CA PRO A 19 7.07 -5.20 -26.95
C PRO A 19 7.37 -5.76 -25.58
N ALA A 20 7.59 -4.88 -24.59
CA ALA A 20 7.64 -5.30 -23.21
C ALA A 20 6.38 -6.12 -22.97
N LEU A 21 6.53 -7.46 -22.83
CA LEU A 21 5.45 -8.30 -22.38
C LEU A 21 5.03 -7.68 -21.03
N ALA A 22 3.95 -6.93 -21.05
CA ALA A 22 3.31 -6.49 -19.82
C ALA A 22 3.12 -7.78 -19.01
N LYS A 23 3.88 -7.90 -17.93
CA LYS A 23 3.78 -9.04 -17.01
C LYS A 23 2.31 -9.10 -16.62
N ALA A 24 1.62 -10.14 -17.11
CA ALA A 24 0.23 -10.34 -16.74
C ALA A 24 0.15 -10.24 -15.23
N PRO A 25 -0.83 -9.52 -14.67
CA PRO A 25 -0.96 -9.40 -13.23
C PRO A 25 -0.96 -10.82 -12.68
N SER A 26 0.00 -11.13 -11.82
CA SER A 26 0.01 -12.41 -11.11
C SER A 26 -1.33 -12.52 -10.40
N PRO A 27 -2.02 -13.68 -10.44
CA PRO A 27 -3.28 -13.84 -9.73
C PRO A 27 -3.05 -13.41 -8.29
N SER A 28 -3.82 -12.43 -7.83
CA SER A 28 -3.72 -11.95 -6.46
C SER A 28 -3.86 -13.15 -5.53
N PRO A 29 -2.92 -13.39 -4.61
CA PRO A 29 -3.02 -14.51 -3.70
C PRO A 29 -4.36 -14.44 -2.99
N LYS A 30 -5.02 -15.59 -2.83
CA LYS A 30 -6.29 -15.66 -2.09
C LYS A 30 -6.06 -15.10 -0.68
N PRO A 31 -6.85 -14.14 -0.21
CA PRO A 31 -6.71 -13.61 1.12
C PRO A 31 -6.80 -14.72 2.17
N LEU A 32 -6.03 -14.59 3.25
CA LEU A 32 -5.95 -15.58 4.33
C LEU A 32 -7.02 -15.32 5.40
N PHE A 33 -7.26 -14.06 5.72
CA PHE A 33 -8.22 -13.62 6.74
C PHE A 33 -9.44 -12.93 6.14
N PHE A 34 -9.22 -11.95 5.24
CA PHE A 34 -10.30 -11.19 4.64
C PHE A 34 -11.06 -12.00 3.59
N THR A 35 -12.34 -11.69 3.40
CA THR A 35 -13.03 -12.04 2.15
C THR A 35 -12.43 -11.23 0.99
N PRO A 36 -12.61 -11.66 -0.27
CA PRO A 36 -12.13 -10.87 -1.42
C PRO A 36 -12.63 -9.43 -1.46
N GLY A 37 -13.88 -9.19 -1.01
CA GLY A 37 -14.46 -7.86 -0.95
C GLY A 37 -13.86 -7.00 0.17
N GLU A 38 -13.63 -7.56 1.34
CA GLU A 38 -12.95 -6.88 2.45
C GLU A 38 -11.50 -6.55 2.09
N PHE A 39 -10.79 -7.48 1.45
CA PHE A 39 -9.44 -7.27 0.96
C PHE A 39 -9.37 -6.09 -0.03
N ALA A 40 -10.28 -6.07 -1.01
CA ALA A 40 -10.34 -4.98 -1.98
C ALA A 40 -10.61 -3.63 -1.31
N LEU A 41 -11.47 -3.57 -0.29
CA LEU A 41 -11.73 -2.35 0.47
C LEU A 41 -10.48 -1.90 1.24
N VAL A 42 -9.79 -2.82 1.92
CA VAL A 42 -8.56 -2.51 2.66
C VAL A 42 -7.45 -2.05 1.72
N ASP A 43 -7.29 -2.70 0.56
CA ASP A 43 -6.32 -2.34 -0.45
C ASP A 43 -6.58 -0.92 -1.00
N GLU A 44 -7.84 -0.63 -1.34
CA GLU A 44 -8.23 0.69 -1.84
C GLU A 44 -8.05 1.79 -0.78
N MET A 45 -8.48 1.55 0.46
CA MET A 45 -8.28 2.53 1.53
C MET A 45 -6.80 2.77 1.81
N SER A 46 -5.97 1.72 1.81
CA SER A 46 -4.53 1.85 1.99
C SER A 46 -3.87 2.65 0.87
N ASP A 47 -4.29 2.42 -0.37
CA ASP A 47 -3.82 3.15 -1.55
C ASP A 47 -4.24 4.63 -1.53
N MET A 48 -5.42 4.93 -1.00
CA MET A 48 -5.87 6.31 -0.80
C MET A 48 -5.13 7.03 0.35
N ILE A 49 -4.60 6.30 1.33
CA ILE A 49 -3.80 6.85 2.44
C ILE A 49 -2.36 7.14 2.00
N ILE A 50 -1.73 6.21 1.27
CA ILE A 50 -0.40 6.37 0.68
C ILE A 50 -0.50 6.05 -0.81
N PRO A 51 -0.88 7.04 -1.63
CA PRO A 51 -1.05 6.85 -3.07
C PRO A 51 0.28 6.74 -3.80
N THR A 52 0.22 6.21 -5.02
CA THR A 52 1.34 6.28 -5.95
C THR A 52 1.49 7.71 -6.46
N ASP A 53 2.68 8.27 -6.34
CA ASP A 53 3.06 9.57 -6.89
C ASP A 53 4.46 9.53 -7.53
N GLN A 54 5.08 10.70 -7.78
CA GLN A 54 6.42 10.79 -8.39
C GLN A 54 7.54 10.30 -7.48
N GLN A 55 7.32 10.25 -6.18
CA GLN A 55 8.32 9.92 -5.16
C GLN A 55 8.04 8.57 -4.51
N SER A 56 6.79 8.12 -4.52
CA SER A 56 6.30 6.93 -3.83
C SER A 56 5.58 5.98 -4.78
N ALA A 57 5.92 4.71 -4.74
CA ALA A 57 5.19 3.66 -5.46
C ALA A 57 3.83 3.31 -4.83
N GLY A 58 3.54 3.86 -3.65
CA GLY A 58 2.27 3.73 -2.94
C GLY A 58 2.06 2.41 -2.20
N ALA A 59 1.03 2.39 -1.35
CA ALA A 59 0.73 1.26 -0.47
C ALA A 59 0.38 -0.03 -1.22
N ARG A 60 -0.29 0.09 -2.37
CA ARG A 60 -0.66 -1.07 -3.20
C ARG A 60 0.56 -1.77 -3.75
N ALA A 61 1.54 -1.05 -4.30
CA ALA A 61 2.77 -1.61 -4.81
C ALA A 61 3.62 -2.25 -3.69
N ALA A 62 3.56 -1.70 -2.49
CA ALA A 62 4.22 -2.25 -1.31
C ALA A 62 3.51 -3.49 -0.74
N GLY A 63 2.34 -3.89 -1.25
CA GLY A 63 1.59 -5.05 -0.78
C GLY A 63 1.02 -4.90 0.62
N VAL A 64 0.68 -3.66 1.03
CA VAL A 64 0.23 -3.34 2.39
C VAL A 64 -0.97 -4.17 2.82
N ALA A 65 -2.00 -4.28 1.97
CA ALA A 65 -3.20 -5.05 2.28
C ALA A 65 -2.90 -6.55 2.49
N ALA A 66 -2.01 -7.13 1.69
CA ALA A 66 -1.62 -8.53 1.82
C ALA A 66 -0.84 -8.79 3.13
N PHE A 67 0.01 -7.85 3.54
CA PHE A 67 0.73 -7.97 4.80
C PHE A 67 -0.22 -7.86 6.02
N ILE A 68 -1.17 -6.92 5.98
CA ILE A 68 -2.19 -6.77 7.03
C ILE A 68 -3.04 -8.04 7.11
N ASP A 69 -3.48 -8.59 5.98
CA ASP A 69 -4.26 -9.82 5.88
C ASP A 69 -3.54 -11.00 6.53
N ALA A 70 -2.27 -11.21 6.19
CA ALA A 70 -1.45 -12.27 6.77
C ALA A 70 -1.27 -12.09 8.28
N ARG A 71 -0.99 -10.88 8.74
CA ARG A 71 -0.85 -10.61 10.19
C ARG A 71 -2.12 -10.87 10.97
N LEU A 72 -3.28 -10.55 10.41
CA LEU A 72 -4.55 -10.82 11.07
C LEU A 72 -4.90 -12.31 11.08
N ALA A 73 -4.52 -13.05 10.03
CA ALA A 73 -4.67 -14.49 9.97
C ALA A 73 -3.81 -15.23 11.02
N GLU A 74 -2.61 -14.69 11.31
CA GLU A 74 -1.66 -15.25 12.28
C GLU A 74 -1.86 -14.72 13.71
N SER A 75 -2.81 -13.79 13.91
CA SER A 75 -3.00 -13.14 15.21
C SER A 75 -3.52 -14.12 16.25
N PHE A 76 -2.80 -14.23 17.37
CA PHE A 76 -3.25 -14.95 18.55
C PHE A 76 -4.30 -14.16 19.37
N GLU A 77 -4.35 -12.84 19.19
CA GLU A 77 -5.29 -11.95 19.84
C GLU A 77 -6.61 -11.92 19.07
N LYS A 78 -7.68 -12.45 19.64
CA LYS A 78 -8.98 -12.54 18.95
C LYS A 78 -9.66 -11.18 18.74
N ASP A 79 -9.37 -10.22 19.57
CA ASP A 79 -9.97 -8.88 19.51
C ASP A 79 -9.51 -8.06 18.30
N GLN A 80 -8.29 -8.25 17.81
CA GLN A 80 -7.80 -7.54 16.61
C GLN A 80 -8.56 -7.93 15.33
N PRO A 81 -8.67 -9.21 14.95
CA PRO A 81 -9.51 -9.64 13.82
C PRO A 81 -10.96 -9.16 13.90
N GLU A 82 -11.57 -9.23 15.08
CA GLU A 82 -12.95 -8.78 15.28
C GLU A 82 -13.09 -7.26 15.08
N ARG A 83 -12.15 -6.49 15.61
CA ARG A 83 -12.10 -5.03 15.45
C ARG A 83 -11.96 -4.62 13.98
N TRP A 84 -11.14 -5.33 13.21
CA TRP A 84 -11.01 -5.08 11.78
C TRP A 84 -12.30 -5.35 11.01
N ARG A 85 -12.97 -6.48 11.26
CA ARG A 85 -14.26 -6.79 10.63
C ARG A 85 -15.36 -5.80 11.01
N ALA A 86 -15.42 -5.41 12.28
CA ALA A 86 -16.36 -4.39 12.75
C ALA A 86 -16.11 -3.03 12.06
N GLY A 87 -14.84 -2.64 11.94
CA GLY A 87 -14.46 -1.40 11.28
C GLY A 87 -14.80 -1.38 9.78
N ILE A 88 -14.47 -2.45 9.05
CA ILE A 88 -14.85 -2.59 7.63
C ILE A 88 -16.37 -2.50 7.47
N LYS A 89 -17.13 -3.20 8.31
CA LYS A 89 -18.60 -3.14 8.32
C LYS A 89 -19.11 -1.72 8.58
N ALA A 90 -18.49 -0.98 9.47
CA ALA A 90 -18.86 0.40 9.77
C ALA A 90 -18.60 1.35 8.58
N VAL A 91 -17.46 1.19 7.88
CA VAL A 91 -17.16 1.93 6.64
C VAL A 91 -18.18 1.61 5.55
N GLU A 92 -18.53 0.34 5.37
CA GLU A 92 -19.55 -0.09 4.42
C GLU A 92 -20.94 0.49 4.74
N ALA A 93 -21.32 0.55 6.03
CA ALA A 93 -22.57 1.15 6.47
C ALA A 93 -22.60 2.66 6.18
N LEU A 94 -21.51 3.36 6.49
CA LEU A 94 -21.36 4.78 6.22
C LEU A 94 -21.40 5.08 4.72
N SER A 95 -20.78 4.23 3.89
CA SER A 95 -20.84 4.38 2.43
C SER A 95 -22.27 4.25 1.89
N ARG A 96 -23.04 3.30 2.41
CA ARG A 96 -24.45 3.17 2.04
C ARG A 96 -25.31 4.34 2.52
N GLU A 97 -25.04 4.86 3.71
CA GLU A 97 -25.70 6.04 4.24
C GLU A 97 -25.45 7.26 3.36
N MET A 98 -24.21 7.52 2.98
CA MET A 98 -23.81 8.70 2.24
C MET A 98 -24.16 8.62 0.74
N HIS A 99 -24.06 7.44 0.13
CA HIS A 99 -24.06 7.27 -1.31
C HIS A 99 -25.02 6.20 -1.83
N GLY A 100 -25.73 5.49 -0.96
CA GLY A 100 -26.62 4.39 -1.33
C GLY A 100 -25.93 3.14 -1.90
N LYS A 101 -24.60 3.06 -1.79
CA LYS A 101 -23.76 2.01 -2.40
C LYS A 101 -22.72 1.51 -1.42
N THR A 102 -22.16 0.32 -1.69
CA THR A 102 -20.98 -0.18 -0.99
C THR A 102 -19.78 0.70 -1.31
N PHE A 103 -18.77 0.68 -0.45
CA PHE A 103 -17.55 1.47 -0.64
C PHE A 103 -16.91 1.21 -2.01
N MET A 104 -16.73 -0.06 -2.39
CA MET A 104 -16.13 -0.41 -3.68
C MET A 104 -17.02 -0.12 -4.89
N ALA A 105 -18.35 -0.06 -4.72
CA ALA A 105 -19.28 0.33 -5.79
C ALA A 105 -19.46 1.85 -5.94
N SER A 106 -18.92 2.63 -4.99
CA SER A 106 -18.91 4.09 -5.04
C SER A 106 -17.86 4.60 -6.03
N THR A 107 -18.07 5.81 -6.57
CA THR A 107 -17.07 6.44 -7.46
C THR A 107 -15.82 6.83 -6.67
N PRO A 108 -14.66 7.05 -7.32
CA PRO A 108 -13.44 7.50 -6.64
C PRO A 108 -13.67 8.79 -5.82
N GLU A 109 -14.45 9.73 -6.33
CA GLU A 109 -14.79 10.99 -5.66
C GLU A 109 -15.65 10.74 -4.41
N GLN A 110 -16.60 9.81 -4.49
CA GLN A 110 -17.45 9.41 -3.36
C GLN A 110 -16.62 8.72 -2.27
N ARG A 111 -15.69 7.83 -2.64
CA ARG A 111 -14.75 7.21 -1.69
C ARG A 111 -13.87 8.24 -1.02
N LEU A 112 -13.34 9.19 -1.80
CA LEU A 112 -12.53 10.30 -1.28
C LEU A 112 -13.34 11.19 -0.31
N ALA A 113 -14.56 11.53 -0.64
CA ALA A 113 -15.44 12.31 0.22
C ALA A 113 -15.71 11.60 1.56
N LEU A 114 -15.94 10.27 1.53
CA LEU A 114 -16.10 9.47 2.74
C LEU A 114 -14.82 9.48 3.60
N LEU A 115 -13.66 9.19 3.00
CA LEU A 115 -12.38 9.21 3.72
C LEU A 115 -12.08 10.59 4.30
N THR A 116 -12.31 11.65 3.55
CA THR A 116 -12.12 13.04 4.01
C THR A 116 -13.01 13.33 5.22
N ARG A 117 -14.27 12.90 5.19
CA ARG A 117 -15.21 13.07 6.30
C ARG A 117 -14.70 12.40 7.59
N ILE A 118 -14.30 11.13 7.53
CA ILE A 118 -13.83 10.40 8.72
C ILE A 118 -12.46 10.88 9.19
N ALA A 119 -11.58 11.30 8.28
CA ALA A 119 -10.28 11.86 8.60
C ALA A 119 -10.37 13.24 9.31
N ALA A 120 -11.37 14.05 8.98
CA ALA A 120 -11.55 15.38 9.58
C ALA A 120 -11.76 15.35 11.11
N VAL A 121 -12.20 14.23 11.66
CA VAL A 121 -12.47 14.05 13.11
C VAL A 121 -11.51 13.07 13.76
N GLU A 122 -10.36 12.80 13.15
CA GLU A 122 -9.37 11.82 13.63
C GLU A 122 -8.89 12.10 15.06
N SER A 123 -8.85 13.37 15.49
CA SER A 123 -8.44 13.75 16.86
C SER A 123 -9.47 13.39 17.94
N ASP A 124 -10.73 13.23 17.57
CA ASP A 124 -11.83 12.92 18.50
C ASP A 124 -12.92 12.06 17.82
N PRO A 125 -12.59 10.82 17.40
CA PRO A 125 -13.48 9.95 16.65
C PRO A 125 -14.64 9.47 17.53
N LYS A 126 -15.87 9.57 17.05
CA LYS A 126 -17.08 9.15 17.78
C LYS A 126 -17.63 7.83 17.23
N SER A 127 -17.79 7.72 15.93
CA SER A 127 -18.33 6.53 15.28
C SER A 127 -17.28 5.44 15.09
N ASP A 128 -17.74 4.20 14.87
CA ASP A 128 -16.84 3.07 14.62
C ASP A 128 -16.05 3.21 13.30
N ALA A 129 -16.64 3.85 12.28
CA ALA A 129 -15.94 4.13 11.02
C ALA A 129 -14.79 5.15 11.23
N GLU A 130 -15.01 6.19 12.04
CA GLU A 130 -13.99 7.18 12.40
C GLU A 130 -12.86 6.55 13.22
N LYS A 131 -13.19 5.73 14.22
CA LYS A 131 -12.21 4.98 15.02
C LYS A 131 -11.40 4.01 14.14
N PHE A 132 -12.07 3.34 13.21
CA PHE A 132 -11.40 2.42 12.29
C PHE A 132 -10.45 3.11 11.34
N PHE A 133 -10.73 4.36 10.96
CA PHE A 133 -9.80 5.14 10.13
C PHE A 133 -8.42 5.26 10.80
N GLY A 134 -8.35 5.54 12.08
CA GLY A 134 -7.09 5.56 12.83
C GLY A 134 -6.37 4.20 12.83
N VAL A 135 -7.11 3.10 12.92
CA VAL A 135 -6.57 1.74 12.89
C VAL A 135 -5.96 1.43 11.51
N ILE A 136 -6.71 1.63 10.43
CA ILE A 136 -6.19 1.33 9.08
C ILE A 136 -5.07 2.29 8.68
N LYS A 137 -5.16 3.58 9.02
CA LYS A 137 -4.11 4.55 8.75
C LYS A 137 -2.79 4.17 9.42
N SER A 138 -2.82 3.90 10.72
CA SER A 138 -1.60 3.52 11.45
C SER A 138 -1.01 2.19 10.96
N SER A 139 -1.86 1.23 10.62
CA SER A 139 -1.42 -0.05 10.05
C SER A 139 -0.81 0.12 8.66
N THR A 140 -1.43 0.95 7.81
CA THR A 140 -0.91 1.27 6.47
C THR A 140 0.45 1.94 6.56
N ILE A 141 0.58 2.99 7.36
CA ILE A 141 1.84 3.73 7.54
C ILE A 141 2.94 2.79 8.05
N ARG A 142 2.66 2.04 9.12
CA ARG A 142 3.65 1.10 9.69
C ARG A 142 4.09 0.07 8.66
N THR A 143 3.14 -0.57 7.97
CA THR A 143 3.45 -1.61 6.98
C THR A 143 4.21 -1.05 5.80
N TYR A 144 3.81 0.11 5.30
CA TYR A 144 4.48 0.76 4.18
C TYR A 144 5.94 1.10 4.51
N TYR A 145 6.18 1.83 5.59
CA TYR A 145 7.53 2.27 5.97
C TYR A 145 8.43 1.18 6.55
N THR A 146 7.90 -0.03 6.78
CA THR A 146 8.70 -1.23 7.08
C THR A 146 8.83 -2.15 5.86
N SER A 147 8.21 -1.83 4.74
CA SER A 147 8.36 -2.56 3.48
C SER A 147 9.67 -2.21 2.77
N LYS A 148 10.08 -3.06 1.83
CA LYS A 148 11.25 -2.78 0.99
C LYS A 148 11.09 -1.45 0.24
N ILE A 149 9.90 -1.21 -0.35
CA ILE A 149 9.58 0.01 -1.10
C ILE A 149 9.69 1.24 -0.17
N GLY A 150 9.03 1.21 0.98
CA GLY A 150 9.06 2.32 1.92
C GLY A 150 10.45 2.62 2.47
N ILE A 151 11.26 1.59 2.75
CA ILE A 151 12.61 1.76 3.30
C ILE A 151 13.59 2.23 2.22
N GLN A 152 13.63 1.55 1.07
CA GLN A 152 14.68 1.76 0.07
C GLN A 152 14.32 2.85 -0.94
N ASP A 153 13.08 2.80 -1.46
CA ASP A 153 12.68 3.67 -2.57
C ASP A 153 12.18 5.02 -2.06
N ASP A 154 11.39 5.05 -0.98
CA ASP A 154 10.80 6.27 -0.44
C ASP A 154 11.75 6.99 0.55
N GLN A 155 12.29 6.26 1.56
CA GLN A 155 13.19 6.82 2.54
C GLN A 155 14.66 6.87 2.10
N HIS A 156 15.00 6.29 0.95
CA HIS A 156 16.37 6.19 0.43
C HIS A 156 17.37 5.63 1.44
N TYR A 157 16.91 4.75 2.35
CA TYR A 157 17.76 4.16 3.38
C TYR A 157 18.77 3.18 2.76
N GLN A 158 20.05 3.48 2.92
CA GLN A 158 21.16 2.70 2.37
C GLN A 158 21.84 1.78 3.39
N GLY A 159 21.20 1.57 4.53
CA GLY A 159 21.77 0.77 5.62
C GLY A 159 22.56 1.63 6.63
N ASN A 160 23.20 0.95 7.59
CA ASN A 160 24.06 1.63 8.54
C ASN A 160 25.36 2.03 7.85
N VAL A 161 25.58 3.32 7.72
CA VAL A 161 26.86 3.89 7.24
C VAL A 161 27.70 4.32 8.43
N ILE A 162 29.00 4.06 8.36
CA ILE A 162 29.94 4.56 9.38
C ILE A 162 29.97 6.08 9.20
N GLN A 163 29.51 6.80 10.22
CA GLN A 163 29.66 8.25 10.27
C GLN A 163 31.08 8.59 10.66
N ALA A 164 31.75 9.42 9.85
CA ALA A 164 33.06 9.94 10.14
C ALA A 164 32.97 11.44 10.46
N GLY A 165 33.85 11.95 11.34
CA GLY A 165 33.90 13.37 11.70
C GLY A 165 32.95 13.71 12.85
N GLU A 166 32.37 14.90 12.81
CA GLU A 166 31.62 15.53 13.91
C GLU A 166 30.49 14.69 14.49
N PHE A 167 29.90 13.76 13.70
CA PHE A 167 28.78 12.89 14.10
C PHE A 167 29.20 11.46 14.41
N ALA A 168 30.50 11.16 14.49
CA ALA A 168 30.99 9.80 14.72
C ALA A 168 30.85 9.30 16.18
N GLY A 169 30.17 10.06 17.03
CA GLY A 169 30.02 9.78 18.46
C GLY A 169 31.12 10.45 19.31
N TYR A 170 31.02 10.29 20.63
CA TYR A 170 32.04 10.80 21.56
C TYR A 170 33.03 9.68 21.86
N ASP A 171 34.32 10.02 21.85
CA ASP A 171 35.34 9.14 22.43
C ASP A 171 35.06 9.02 23.94
N ALA A 172 34.85 7.80 24.38
CA ALA A 172 34.72 7.51 25.81
C ALA A 172 36.13 7.59 26.44
N THR A 173 36.47 8.76 26.95
CA THR A 173 37.68 8.98 27.79
C THR A 173 37.36 8.74 29.24
#